data_d904a5d9e73468a28ceaa0df066b6c83
#
_entry.id   d904a5d9e73468a28ceaa0df066b6c83
#
_cell.length_a   1.000
_cell.length_b   1.000
_cell.length_c   1.000
_cell.angle_alpha   90.00
_cell.angle_beta   90.00
_cell.angle_gamma   90.00
#
_symmetry.space_group_name_H-M   'P 1'
#
loop_
_entity.id
_entity.type
_entity.pdbx_description
1 polymer ?
#
loop_
_entity_poly.entity_id
_entity_poly.type
_entity_poly.pdbx_seq_one_letter_code
_entity_poly.pdbx_strand_id
1 'polypeptide(L)'
;MLTILCIATYFKGDPFLRECKAQGCTVLLLTSDALIGAEWPRESIDEIHSVPRNSSDESIRSHVDAIARRHRIDRIAALDDFDVELGAMLREHLRVPGMGRTTASRFRDKLAMRMQARTLGVPVPEFSSVFTDQEVADWAARVPPPWVLKPRSSAAAIGIKKIEDRDALWRALDAAGHDRARCVLEQFVPGDVYHVDSIVWRGEVVFAIAFKYGRPPMEVSHQGGIFITRRLPDDSAEARAVLAMNRTLQEGLGLRRGVSHTEFIRQAGRAGGAGRDGFVFLETSARVGGAFIVDTIEAATGTNLWREWAKIEIAGEDGAYALPPHRDDYAGVVLTLARQEAPDMSSYTDAEIATRIRKDFHAGLIVRSPDPQRVETLIAEYSERFYRDFFATVPPPDRPLE
;
A
#
# COMPACT_ATOMS: atom_id res chain seq x y z
N MET A 1 15.66 -25.60 -10.04
CA MET A 1 14.79 -25.11 -8.94
C MET A 1 15.11 -23.64 -8.81
N LEU A 2 14.10 -22.77 -8.79
CA LEU A 2 14.27 -21.32 -8.68
C LEU A 2 14.46 -20.93 -7.22
N THR A 3 15.44 -20.08 -6.92
CA THR A 3 15.68 -19.54 -5.59
C THR A 3 15.20 -18.12 -5.50
N ILE A 4 14.29 -17.84 -4.56
CA ILE A 4 13.75 -16.51 -4.32
C ILE A 4 14.17 -16.00 -2.93
N LEU A 5 14.78 -14.81 -2.89
CA LEU A 5 15.04 -14.07 -1.65
C LEU A 5 13.87 -13.13 -1.39
N CYS A 6 13.09 -13.44 -0.38
CA CYS A 6 11.99 -12.60 0.11
C CYS A 6 12.51 -11.66 1.20
N ILE A 7 12.21 -10.38 1.10
CA ILE A 7 12.60 -9.36 2.09
C ILE A 7 11.34 -8.89 2.79
N ALA A 8 11.30 -9.04 4.11
CA ALA A 8 10.18 -8.62 4.95
C ALA A 8 10.71 -8.12 6.29
N THR A 9 11.04 -6.83 6.39
CA THR A 9 11.43 -6.17 7.64
C THR A 9 10.24 -5.81 8.53
N TYR A 10 9.02 -6.07 8.05
CA TYR A 10 7.75 -6.10 8.75
C TYR A 10 7.08 -7.46 8.57
N PHE A 11 6.32 -7.91 9.57
CA PHE A 11 5.68 -9.23 9.53
C PHE A 11 4.52 -9.26 8.53
N LYS A 12 4.82 -9.67 7.29
CA LYS A 12 3.89 -9.75 6.16
C LYS A 12 4.33 -10.80 5.15
N GLY A 13 3.40 -11.20 4.27
CA GLY A 13 3.72 -12.00 3.09
C GLY A 13 3.57 -13.51 3.27
N ASP A 14 2.95 -13.99 4.36
CA ASP A 14 2.69 -15.43 4.56
C ASP A 14 2.14 -16.13 3.31
N PRO A 15 1.06 -15.63 2.65
CA PRO A 15 0.53 -16.31 1.46
C PRO A 15 1.49 -16.30 0.26
N PHE A 16 2.36 -15.28 0.15
CA PHE A 16 3.39 -15.21 -0.88
C PHE A 16 4.46 -16.30 -0.65
N LEU A 17 4.96 -16.43 0.57
CA LEU A 17 5.96 -17.44 0.94
C LEU A 17 5.43 -18.85 0.72
N ARG A 18 4.18 -19.11 1.14
CA ARG A 18 3.50 -20.40 0.94
C ARG A 18 3.34 -20.73 -0.54
N GLU A 19 2.93 -19.77 -1.35
CA GLU A 19 2.77 -19.97 -2.79
C GLU A 19 4.12 -20.27 -3.47
N CYS A 20 5.19 -19.52 -3.14
CA CYS A 20 6.52 -19.79 -3.65
C CYS A 20 6.98 -21.23 -3.33
N LYS A 21 6.74 -21.69 -2.10
CA LYS A 21 7.10 -23.06 -1.71
C LYS A 21 6.26 -24.10 -2.42
N ALA A 22 4.95 -23.87 -2.56
CA ALA A 22 4.03 -24.76 -3.28
C ALA A 22 4.40 -24.92 -4.77
N GLN A 23 4.97 -23.85 -5.37
CA GLN A 23 5.49 -23.86 -6.74
C GLN A 23 6.91 -24.46 -6.86
N GLY A 24 7.45 -25.03 -5.78
CA GLY A 24 8.72 -25.73 -5.78
C GLY A 24 9.96 -24.82 -5.72
N CYS A 25 9.82 -23.58 -5.27
CA CYS A 25 10.98 -22.69 -5.09
C CYS A 25 11.78 -23.04 -3.83
N THR A 26 13.07 -22.72 -3.86
CA THR A 26 13.84 -22.50 -2.64
C THR A 26 13.53 -21.10 -2.13
N VAL A 27 12.97 -21.02 -0.91
CA VAL A 27 12.50 -19.76 -0.32
C VAL A 27 13.46 -19.33 0.78
N LEU A 28 14.14 -18.21 0.57
CA LEU A 28 15.01 -17.58 1.57
C LEU A 28 14.31 -16.33 2.09
N LEU A 29 14.21 -16.18 3.40
CA LEU A 29 13.62 -14.97 4.02
C LEU A 29 14.71 -14.14 4.68
N LEU A 30 14.81 -12.87 4.29
CA LEU A 30 15.59 -11.85 4.99
C LEU A 30 14.63 -10.94 5.78
N THR A 31 14.80 -10.90 7.10
CA THR A 31 13.95 -10.13 8.01
C THR A 31 14.76 -9.32 9.01
N SER A 32 14.10 -8.59 9.91
CA SER A 32 14.78 -7.93 11.04
C SER A 32 14.99 -8.89 12.21
N ASP A 33 16.01 -8.63 13.04
CA ASP A 33 16.27 -9.43 14.25
C ASP A 33 15.06 -9.50 15.18
N ALA A 34 14.27 -8.41 15.25
CA ALA A 34 13.06 -8.35 16.06
C ALA A 34 11.98 -9.35 15.61
N LEU A 35 11.98 -9.73 14.32
CA LEU A 35 10.96 -10.59 13.72
C LEU A 35 11.43 -12.03 13.48
N ILE A 36 12.66 -12.38 13.83
CA ILE A 36 13.16 -13.75 13.60
C ILE A 36 12.33 -14.80 14.33
N GLY A 37 11.77 -14.45 15.48
CA GLY A 37 10.89 -15.29 16.31
C GLY A 37 9.41 -15.20 15.97
N ALA A 38 9.00 -14.39 15.00
CA ALA A 38 7.60 -14.23 14.62
C ALA A 38 6.99 -15.51 14.03
N GLU A 39 5.69 -15.56 13.92
CA GLU A 39 4.91 -16.71 13.44
C GLU A 39 4.99 -16.90 11.91
N TRP A 40 6.22 -16.86 11.37
CA TRP A 40 6.45 -17.13 9.96
C TRP A 40 5.99 -18.55 9.58
N PRO A 41 5.53 -18.78 8.33
CA PRO A 41 5.19 -20.11 7.81
C PRO A 41 6.48 -20.93 7.60
N ARG A 42 7.07 -21.41 8.71
CA ARG A 42 8.39 -22.08 8.76
C ARG A 42 8.50 -23.23 7.77
N GLU A 43 7.42 -23.97 7.57
CA GLU A 43 7.34 -25.08 6.61
C GLU A 43 7.47 -24.62 5.14
N SER A 44 7.31 -23.35 4.88
CA SER A 44 7.39 -22.74 3.55
C SER A 44 8.66 -21.91 3.34
N ILE A 45 9.62 -21.96 4.28
CA ILE A 45 10.86 -21.20 4.24
C ILE A 45 12.03 -22.16 4.44
N ASP A 46 12.97 -22.17 3.51
CA ASP A 46 14.15 -23.05 3.59
C ASP A 46 15.23 -22.48 4.52
N GLU A 47 15.48 -21.17 4.47
CA GLU A 47 16.39 -20.49 5.39
C GLU A 47 15.81 -19.13 5.80
N ILE A 48 15.98 -18.76 7.07
CA ILE A 48 15.67 -17.42 7.59
C ILE A 48 16.97 -16.75 7.97
N HIS A 49 17.17 -15.55 7.43
CA HIS A 49 18.28 -14.66 7.73
C HIS A 49 17.77 -13.41 8.39
N SER A 50 18.51 -12.86 9.34
CA SER A 50 18.15 -11.60 9.96
C SER A 50 19.29 -10.60 9.91
N VAL A 51 18.89 -9.32 9.91
CA VAL A 51 19.81 -8.19 10.05
C VAL A 51 19.28 -7.25 11.13
N PRO A 52 20.16 -6.56 11.87
CA PRO A 52 19.73 -5.52 12.79
C PRO A 52 18.87 -4.46 12.07
N ARG A 53 17.81 -4.02 12.73
CA ARG A 53 16.80 -3.10 12.15
C ARG A 53 17.41 -1.82 11.53
N ASN A 54 18.49 -1.31 12.12
CA ASN A 54 19.15 -0.08 11.66
C ASN A 54 20.44 -0.35 10.87
N SER A 55 20.52 -1.53 10.23
CA SER A 55 21.67 -1.87 9.41
C SER A 55 21.83 -0.91 8.23
N SER A 56 23.06 -0.52 7.94
CA SER A 56 23.36 0.24 6.73
C SER A 56 23.18 -0.63 5.47
N ASP A 57 22.93 0.02 4.33
CA ASP A 57 22.88 -0.65 3.01
C ASP A 57 24.11 -1.53 2.77
N GLU A 58 25.29 -1.09 3.21
CA GLU A 58 26.55 -1.83 3.05
C GLU A 58 26.57 -3.11 3.91
N SER A 59 26.13 -3.00 5.15
CA SER A 59 26.02 -4.15 6.05
C SER A 59 25.04 -5.19 5.50
N ILE A 60 23.88 -4.75 5.00
CA ILE A 60 22.89 -5.64 4.40
C ILE A 60 23.45 -6.31 3.13
N ARG A 61 24.13 -5.53 2.26
CA ARG A 61 24.79 -6.11 1.07
C ARG A 61 25.80 -7.20 1.45
N SER A 62 26.67 -6.92 2.41
CA SER A 62 27.68 -7.90 2.87
C SER A 62 27.02 -9.18 3.41
N HIS A 63 25.90 -9.04 4.12
CA HIS A 63 25.12 -10.18 4.60
C HIS A 63 24.53 -11.01 3.44
N VAL A 64 23.94 -10.31 2.47
CA VAL A 64 23.34 -10.96 1.28
C VAL A 64 24.41 -11.57 0.37
N ASP A 65 25.61 -11.01 0.27
CA ASP A 65 26.75 -11.63 -0.40
C ASP A 65 27.15 -12.97 0.22
N ALA A 66 27.05 -13.09 1.56
CA ALA A 66 27.29 -14.37 2.25
C ALA A 66 26.20 -15.43 1.90
N ILE A 67 24.95 -14.99 1.71
CA ILE A 67 23.86 -15.87 1.23
C ILE A 67 24.13 -16.26 -0.24
N ALA A 68 24.47 -15.28 -1.11
CA ALA A 68 24.70 -15.50 -2.52
C ALA A 68 25.91 -16.42 -2.83
N ARG A 69 26.87 -16.56 -1.91
CA ARG A 69 27.94 -17.54 -2.02
C ARG A 69 27.45 -18.99 -1.88
N ARG A 70 26.31 -19.22 -1.23
CA ARG A 70 25.72 -20.55 -1.00
C ARG A 70 24.55 -20.84 -1.93
N HIS A 71 23.84 -19.82 -2.34
CA HIS A 71 22.64 -19.92 -3.15
C HIS A 71 22.72 -19.01 -4.37
N ARG A 72 22.44 -19.56 -5.53
CA ARG A 72 22.16 -18.69 -6.70
C ARG A 72 20.79 -18.07 -6.52
N ILE A 73 20.75 -16.75 -6.27
CA ILE A 73 19.49 -16.00 -6.11
C ILE A 73 18.96 -15.63 -7.49
N ASP A 74 17.83 -16.19 -7.88
CA ASP A 74 17.20 -15.96 -9.19
C ASP A 74 16.17 -14.82 -9.15
N ARG A 75 15.53 -14.58 -8.00
CA ARG A 75 14.52 -13.54 -7.77
C ARG A 75 14.70 -12.89 -6.40
N ILE A 76 14.29 -11.62 -6.31
CA ILE A 76 14.20 -10.88 -5.03
C ILE A 76 12.84 -10.22 -4.98
N ALA A 77 12.04 -10.50 -3.93
CA ALA A 77 10.75 -9.89 -3.69
C ALA A 77 10.76 -9.11 -2.37
N ALA A 78 10.42 -7.82 -2.42
CA ALA A 78 10.25 -6.97 -1.25
C ALA A 78 8.76 -6.98 -0.85
N LEU A 79 8.44 -7.64 0.28
CA LEU A 79 7.06 -7.93 0.66
C LEU A 79 6.37 -6.78 1.41
N ASP A 80 7.14 -5.77 1.84
CA ASP A 80 6.60 -4.56 2.45
C ASP A 80 7.05 -3.30 1.69
N ASP A 81 6.30 -2.24 1.90
CA ASP A 81 6.55 -0.94 1.29
C ASP A 81 7.94 -0.38 1.64
N PHE A 82 8.35 -0.54 2.90
CA PHE A 82 9.66 -0.07 3.38
C PHE A 82 10.84 -0.84 2.78
N ASP A 83 10.60 -2.05 2.28
CA ASP A 83 11.63 -2.93 1.70
C ASP A 83 11.82 -2.74 0.18
N VAL A 84 10.96 -1.97 -0.48
CA VAL A 84 10.95 -1.82 -1.95
C VAL A 84 12.28 -1.26 -2.47
N GLU A 85 12.84 -0.21 -1.83
CA GLU A 85 14.11 0.38 -2.23
C GLU A 85 15.29 -0.54 -1.89
N LEU A 86 15.23 -1.26 -0.76
CA LEU A 86 16.21 -2.27 -0.38
C LEU A 86 16.23 -3.41 -1.41
N GLY A 87 15.06 -3.93 -1.77
CA GLY A 87 14.94 -4.97 -2.79
C GLY A 87 15.51 -4.54 -4.14
N ALA A 88 15.26 -3.29 -4.53
CA ALA A 88 15.81 -2.73 -5.77
C ALA A 88 17.34 -2.61 -5.73
N MET A 89 17.89 -2.14 -4.62
CA MET A 89 19.34 -2.05 -4.40
C MET A 89 20.01 -3.43 -4.47
N LEU A 90 19.42 -4.43 -3.86
CA LEU A 90 19.96 -5.80 -3.87
C LEU A 90 19.83 -6.45 -5.25
N ARG A 91 18.75 -6.19 -6.02
CA ARG A 91 18.65 -6.66 -7.42
C ARG A 91 19.76 -6.08 -8.29
N GLU A 92 20.02 -4.77 -8.18
CA GLU A 92 21.13 -4.14 -8.91
C GLU A 92 22.49 -4.68 -8.48
N HIS A 93 22.71 -4.89 -7.19
CA HIS A 93 23.96 -5.42 -6.63
C HIS A 93 24.25 -6.84 -7.16
N LEU A 94 23.29 -7.74 -7.06
CA LEU A 94 23.44 -9.14 -7.48
C LEU A 94 23.14 -9.39 -8.97
N ARG A 95 22.78 -8.35 -9.74
CA ARG A 95 22.37 -8.46 -11.15
C ARG A 95 21.17 -9.38 -11.36
N VAL A 96 20.26 -9.42 -10.38
CA VAL A 96 19.00 -10.16 -10.46
C VAL A 96 17.98 -9.32 -11.23
N PRO A 97 17.27 -9.90 -12.22
CA PRO A 97 16.26 -9.17 -13.01
C PRO A 97 15.10 -8.65 -12.15
N GLY A 98 14.69 -7.40 -12.38
CA GLY A 98 13.53 -6.78 -11.73
C GLY A 98 13.66 -5.27 -11.61
N MET A 99 12.79 -4.68 -10.82
CA MET A 99 12.73 -3.24 -10.59
C MET A 99 14.01 -2.73 -9.92
N GLY A 100 14.73 -1.83 -10.59
CA GLY A 100 15.90 -1.13 -10.06
C GLY A 100 15.53 0.12 -9.25
N ARG A 101 16.54 0.78 -8.65
CA ARG A 101 16.37 1.91 -7.71
C ARG A 101 15.59 3.09 -8.28
N THR A 102 15.87 3.47 -9.54
CA THR A 102 15.16 4.59 -10.18
C THR A 102 13.65 4.33 -10.30
N THR A 103 13.25 3.12 -10.68
CA THR A 103 11.84 2.74 -10.74
C THR A 103 11.25 2.60 -9.35
N ALA A 104 11.97 1.97 -8.41
CA ALA A 104 11.53 1.80 -7.01
C ALA A 104 11.22 3.14 -6.35
N SER A 105 12.03 4.18 -6.57
CA SER A 105 11.78 5.52 -6.01
C SER A 105 10.44 6.11 -6.46
N ARG A 106 9.93 5.75 -7.65
CA ARG A 106 8.61 6.20 -8.13
C ARG A 106 7.44 5.54 -7.39
N PHE A 107 7.71 4.49 -6.60
CA PHE A 107 6.73 3.78 -5.76
C PHE A 107 6.96 4.04 -4.26
N ARG A 108 7.98 4.83 -3.89
CA ARG A 108 8.31 5.13 -2.49
C ARG A 108 8.42 6.62 -2.21
N ASP A 109 9.05 7.36 -3.09
CA ASP A 109 9.31 8.79 -2.91
C ASP A 109 8.15 9.61 -3.49
N LYS A 110 7.36 10.23 -2.62
CA LYS A 110 6.19 11.02 -3.01
C LYS A 110 6.51 12.17 -3.96
N LEU A 111 7.70 12.77 -3.85
CA LEU A 111 8.14 13.80 -4.80
C LEU A 111 8.40 13.19 -6.19
N ALA A 112 9.10 12.06 -6.26
CA ALA A 112 9.32 11.34 -7.52
C ALA A 112 7.99 10.85 -8.14
N MET A 113 7.05 10.34 -7.31
CA MET A 113 5.68 9.98 -7.74
C MET A 113 4.97 11.16 -8.41
N ARG A 114 4.97 12.33 -7.75
CA ARG A 114 4.33 13.55 -8.26
C ARG A 114 4.92 14.01 -9.57
N MET A 115 6.25 14.06 -9.66
CA MET A 115 6.96 14.47 -10.87
C MET A 115 6.62 13.56 -12.04
N GLN A 116 6.67 12.24 -11.82
CA GLN A 116 6.38 11.28 -12.88
C GLN A 116 4.90 11.31 -13.28
N ALA A 117 3.96 11.35 -12.32
CA ALA A 117 2.52 11.44 -12.61
C ALA A 117 2.18 12.69 -13.42
N ARG A 118 2.77 13.84 -13.08
CA ARG A 118 2.62 15.09 -13.85
C ARG A 118 3.13 14.94 -15.28
N THR A 119 4.28 14.30 -15.49
CA THR A 119 4.83 14.00 -16.82
C THR A 119 3.90 13.10 -17.65
N LEU A 120 3.20 12.18 -17.00
CA LEU A 120 2.20 11.30 -17.64
C LEU A 120 0.84 11.97 -17.88
N GLY A 121 0.68 13.24 -17.51
CA GLY A 121 -0.59 13.95 -17.61
C GLY A 121 -1.65 13.47 -16.60
N VAL A 122 -1.25 12.75 -15.56
CA VAL A 122 -2.16 12.34 -14.48
C VAL A 122 -2.27 13.48 -13.48
N PRO A 123 -3.49 13.93 -13.15
CA PRO A 123 -3.71 15.00 -12.18
C PRO A 123 -3.14 14.65 -10.81
N VAL A 124 -2.42 15.60 -10.21
CA VAL A 124 -1.84 15.52 -8.87
C VAL A 124 -2.16 16.80 -8.10
N PRO A 125 -2.16 16.80 -6.76
CA PRO A 125 -2.17 18.04 -5.99
C PRO A 125 -1.02 18.95 -6.43
N GLU A 126 -1.19 20.27 -6.36
CA GLU A 126 -0.06 21.18 -6.53
C GLU A 126 1.00 20.87 -5.47
N PHE A 127 2.26 20.79 -5.87
CA PHE A 127 3.35 20.40 -4.99
C PHE A 127 4.63 21.17 -5.25
N SER A 128 5.49 21.19 -4.24
CA SER A 128 6.84 21.72 -4.32
C SER A 128 7.81 20.81 -3.59
N SER A 129 9.03 20.75 -4.07
CA SER A 129 10.14 20.35 -3.23
C SER A 129 10.35 21.40 -2.12
N VAL A 130 11.12 21.08 -1.10
CA VAL A 130 11.43 22.02 -0.02
C VAL A 130 12.95 22.18 0.17
N PHE A 131 13.70 22.06 -0.95
CA PHE A 131 15.15 22.18 -0.91
C PHE A 131 15.62 23.61 -0.65
N THR A 132 14.99 24.59 -1.29
CA THR A 132 15.34 26.01 -1.13
C THR A 132 14.18 26.84 -0.60
N ASP A 133 14.48 27.89 0.16
CA ASP A 133 13.46 28.81 0.69
C ASP A 133 12.78 29.58 -0.42
N GLN A 134 13.52 29.95 -1.46
CA GLN A 134 12.99 30.69 -2.61
C GLN A 134 11.92 29.86 -3.34
N GLU A 135 12.19 28.56 -3.61
CA GLU A 135 11.24 27.67 -4.25
C GLU A 135 9.93 27.53 -3.44
N VAL A 136 10.06 27.35 -2.12
CA VAL A 136 8.91 27.28 -1.21
C VAL A 136 8.12 28.59 -1.19
N ALA A 137 8.81 29.74 -1.10
CA ALA A 137 8.16 31.05 -1.06
C ALA A 137 7.40 31.35 -2.36
N ASP A 138 8.00 31.07 -3.52
CA ASP A 138 7.40 31.27 -4.83
C ASP A 138 6.19 30.34 -5.03
N TRP A 139 6.27 29.10 -4.58
CA TRP A 139 5.17 28.17 -4.63
C TRP A 139 4.02 28.59 -3.71
N ALA A 140 4.30 28.93 -2.45
CA ALA A 140 3.32 29.39 -1.48
C ALA A 140 2.68 30.73 -1.82
N ALA A 141 3.31 31.53 -2.69
CA ALA A 141 2.71 32.76 -3.24
C ALA A 141 1.58 32.46 -4.25
N ARG A 142 1.67 31.33 -4.95
CA ARG A 142 0.74 30.94 -6.04
C ARG A 142 -0.34 29.97 -5.58
N VAL A 143 -0.01 29.10 -4.64
CA VAL A 143 -0.90 28.05 -4.16
C VAL A 143 -1.45 28.45 -2.79
N PRO A 144 -2.78 28.67 -2.65
CA PRO A 144 -3.35 29.07 -1.36
C PRO A 144 -3.34 27.90 -0.34
N PRO A 145 -3.23 28.20 0.96
CA PRO A 145 -3.41 27.20 2.01
C PRO A 145 -4.87 26.69 2.06
N PRO A 146 -5.16 25.60 2.79
CA PRO A 146 -4.21 24.84 3.61
C PRO A 146 -3.29 23.94 2.77
N TRP A 147 -2.13 23.64 3.34
CA TRP A 147 -1.12 22.77 2.73
C TRP A 147 -0.87 21.52 3.57
N VAL A 148 -0.11 20.60 3.02
CA VAL A 148 0.38 19.39 3.70
C VAL A 148 1.88 19.32 3.54
N LEU A 149 2.60 19.29 4.65
CA LEU A 149 4.02 18.93 4.70
C LEU A 149 4.12 17.48 5.15
N LYS A 150 4.73 16.62 4.32
CA LYS A 150 4.81 15.19 4.61
C LYS A 150 6.16 14.59 4.23
N PRO A 151 6.61 13.53 4.93
CA PRO A 151 7.81 12.80 4.52
C PRO A 151 7.62 12.19 3.13
N ARG A 152 8.69 12.21 2.32
CA ARG A 152 8.70 11.66 0.96
C ARG A 152 8.55 10.13 0.96
N SER A 153 9.19 9.43 1.90
CA SER A 153 9.27 7.96 1.95
C SER A 153 8.69 7.40 3.25
N SER A 154 7.47 7.81 3.63
CA SER A 154 6.73 7.26 4.77
C SER A 154 5.43 6.61 4.31
N ALA A 155 4.79 5.84 5.19
CA ALA A 155 3.51 5.17 4.98
C ALA A 155 2.57 5.41 6.18
N ALA A 156 1.30 4.98 6.08
CA ALA A 156 0.30 5.02 7.15
C ALA A 156 0.06 6.43 7.74
N ALA A 157 0.13 7.47 6.91
CA ALA A 157 -0.07 8.87 7.29
C ALA A 157 0.90 9.41 8.37
N ILE A 158 2.01 8.71 8.65
CA ILE A 158 2.99 9.09 9.68
C ILE A 158 3.78 10.32 9.25
N GLY A 159 3.89 11.29 10.17
CA GLY A 159 4.66 12.52 9.96
C GLY A 159 3.97 13.54 9.05
N ILE A 160 2.73 13.33 8.66
CA ILE A 160 1.95 14.29 7.88
C ILE A 160 1.51 15.45 8.78
N LYS A 161 1.79 16.68 8.35
CA LYS A 161 1.39 17.92 9.04
C LYS A 161 0.51 18.77 8.13
N LYS A 162 -0.70 19.09 8.57
CA LYS A 162 -1.54 20.09 7.92
C LYS A 162 -1.05 21.48 8.30
N ILE A 163 -0.92 22.36 7.34
CA ILE A 163 -0.34 23.71 7.46
C ILE A 163 -1.39 24.72 7.03
N GLU A 164 -1.84 25.55 7.96
CA GLU A 164 -2.99 26.45 7.72
C GLU A 164 -2.57 27.82 7.15
N ASP A 165 -1.31 28.23 7.35
CA ASP A 165 -0.81 29.53 6.91
C ASP A 165 0.72 29.51 6.67
N ARG A 166 1.24 30.64 6.15
CA ARG A 166 2.66 30.80 5.84
C ARG A 166 3.56 30.75 7.05
N ASP A 167 3.15 31.32 8.18
CA ASP A 167 3.95 31.35 9.40
C ASP A 167 4.08 29.94 9.96
N ALA A 168 3.00 29.17 9.94
CA ALA A 168 3.01 27.75 10.32
C ALA A 168 3.91 26.93 9.38
N LEU A 169 3.94 27.26 8.06
CA LEU A 169 4.82 26.59 7.10
C LEU A 169 6.29 26.79 7.48
N TRP A 170 6.72 28.03 7.69
CA TRP A 170 8.12 28.31 8.03
C TRP A 170 8.53 27.68 9.37
N ARG A 171 7.68 27.78 10.39
CA ARG A 171 7.92 27.07 11.66
C ARG A 171 8.06 25.56 11.49
N ALA A 172 7.25 24.94 10.63
CA ALA A 172 7.33 23.51 10.38
C ALA A 172 8.59 23.10 9.64
N LEU A 173 9.06 23.92 8.68
CA LEU A 173 10.31 23.69 7.94
C LEU A 173 11.54 23.90 8.83
N ASP A 174 11.54 24.92 9.68
CA ASP A 174 12.61 25.17 10.66
C ASP A 174 12.70 24.01 11.66
N ALA A 175 11.57 23.55 12.16
CA ALA A 175 11.53 22.40 13.07
C ALA A 175 11.99 21.09 12.42
N ALA A 176 11.83 20.93 11.10
CA ALA A 176 12.35 19.78 10.37
C ALA A 176 13.88 19.83 10.19
N GLY A 177 14.51 21.01 10.23
CA GLY A 177 15.95 21.16 10.15
C GLY A 177 16.57 20.44 8.95
N HIS A 178 17.55 19.57 9.22
CA HIS A 178 18.21 18.79 8.16
C HIS A 178 17.30 17.76 7.48
N ASP A 179 16.23 17.30 8.13
CA ASP A 179 15.28 16.36 7.54
C ASP A 179 14.28 17.03 6.58
N ARG A 180 14.32 18.35 6.47
CA ARG A 180 13.50 19.13 5.54
C ARG A 180 13.60 18.59 4.11
N ALA A 181 14.80 18.29 3.61
CA ALA A 181 15.01 17.76 2.28
C ALA A 181 14.31 16.39 2.03
N ARG A 182 13.92 15.71 3.09
CA ARG A 182 13.15 14.46 3.04
C ARG A 182 11.64 14.66 3.05
N CYS A 183 11.17 15.92 2.99
CA CYS A 183 9.76 16.26 2.92
C CYS A 183 9.35 16.73 1.52
N VAL A 184 8.04 16.70 1.27
CA VAL A 184 7.36 17.32 0.13
C VAL A 184 6.23 18.19 0.67
N LEU A 185 6.03 19.35 0.05
CA LEU A 185 4.94 20.28 0.34
C LEU A 185 3.88 20.13 -0.75
N GLU A 186 2.62 19.96 -0.35
CA GLU A 186 1.48 19.78 -1.28
C GLU A 186 0.32 20.67 -0.88
N GLN A 187 -0.52 21.02 -1.84
CA GLN A 187 -1.82 21.59 -1.57
C GLN A 187 -2.69 20.52 -0.87
N PHE A 188 -3.35 20.89 0.22
CA PHE A 188 -4.34 20.01 0.83
C PHE A 188 -5.57 19.89 -0.07
N VAL A 189 -5.92 18.67 -0.41
CA VAL A 189 -7.08 18.34 -1.23
C VAL A 189 -8.10 17.64 -0.36
N PRO A 190 -9.24 18.29 0.01
CA PRO A 190 -10.31 17.62 0.74
C PRO A 190 -11.14 16.75 -0.22
N GLY A 191 -11.58 15.60 0.25
CA GLY A 191 -12.46 14.73 -0.54
C GLY A 191 -12.43 13.29 -0.08
N ASP A 192 -13.25 12.47 -0.75
CA ASP A 192 -13.29 11.03 -0.54
C ASP A 192 -12.06 10.36 -1.15
N VAL A 193 -11.53 9.35 -0.47
CA VAL A 193 -10.37 8.59 -0.92
C VAL A 193 -10.82 7.25 -1.51
N TYR A 194 -10.21 6.91 -2.63
CA TYR A 194 -10.42 5.70 -3.40
C TYR A 194 -9.11 4.96 -3.56
N HIS A 195 -9.16 3.66 -3.77
CA HIS A 195 -7.96 2.92 -4.13
C HIS A 195 -8.20 1.92 -5.25
N VAL A 196 -7.14 1.62 -5.96
CA VAL A 196 -7.10 0.58 -6.98
C VAL A 196 -5.96 -0.36 -6.64
N ASP A 197 -6.29 -1.64 -6.54
CA ASP A 197 -5.31 -2.70 -6.37
C ASP A 197 -5.14 -3.45 -7.68
N SER A 198 -3.89 -3.68 -8.09
CA SER A 198 -3.59 -4.19 -9.42
C SER A 198 -2.56 -5.30 -9.43
N ILE A 199 -2.64 -6.13 -10.45
CA ILE A 199 -1.61 -7.05 -10.87
C ILE A 199 -1.04 -6.55 -12.20
N VAL A 200 0.29 -6.40 -12.24
CA VAL A 200 1.00 -5.97 -13.45
C VAL A 200 1.92 -7.09 -13.90
N TRP A 201 1.85 -7.45 -15.18
CA TRP A 201 2.73 -8.42 -15.78
C TRP A 201 3.18 -7.97 -17.17
N ARG A 202 4.49 -8.04 -17.41
CA ARG A 202 5.16 -7.52 -18.62
C ARG A 202 4.90 -6.03 -18.90
N GLY A 203 4.62 -5.26 -17.83
CA GLY A 203 4.34 -3.83 -17.94
C GLY A 203 2.89 -3.49 -18.26
N GLU A 204 2.00 -4.48 -18.35
CA GLU A 204 0.58 -4.30 -18.59
C GLU A 204 -0.22 -4.62 -17.31
N VAL A 205 -1.26 -3.84 -17.04
CA VAL A 205 -2.21 -4.11 -15.96
C VAL A 205 -3.14 -5.22 -16.41
N VAL A 206 -2.92 -6.44 -15.89
CA VAL A 206 -3.70 -7.64 -16.24
C VAL A 206 -4.90 -7.87 -15.32
N PHE A 207 -4.90 -7.25 -14.14
CA PHE A 207 -6.01 -7.20 -13.21
C PHE A 207 -6.00 -5.86 -12.48
N ALA A 208 -7.16 -5.26 -12.30
CA ALA A 208 -7.34 -4.09 -11.46
C ALA A 208 -8.76 -4.05 -10.90
N ILE A 209 -8.89 -3.65 -9.63
CA ILE A 209 -10.16 -3.57 -8.93
C ILE A 209 -10.21 -2.29 -8.10
N ALA A 210 -11.33 -1.56 -8.18
CA ALA A 210 -11.50 -0.26 -7.56
C ALA A 210 -12.34 -0.34 -6.29
N PHE A 211 -11.91 0.39 -5.27
CA PHE A 211 -12.55 0.48 -3.96
C PHE A 211 -12.72 1.93 -3.52
N LYS A 212 -13.61 2.16 -2.58
CA LYS A 212 -13.78 3.43 -1.88
C LYS A 212 -13.64 3.22 -0.38
N TYR A 213 -12.84 4.07 0.28
CA TYR A 213 -12.79 4.11 1.75
C TYR A 213 -14.06 4.73 2.32
N GLY A 214 -14.43 4.34 3.54
CA GLY A 214 -15.55 4.96 4.26
C GLY A 214 -15.22 6.37 4.72
N ARG A 215 -14.05 6.54 5.34
CA ARG A 215 -13.43 7.83 5.69
C ARG A 215 -11.99 7.83 5.19
N PRO A 216 -11.41 9.01 4.89
CA PRO A 216 -10.01 9.09 4.49
C PRO A 216 -9.09 8.39 5.50
N PRO A 217 -8.15 7.52 5.06
CA PRO A 217 -7.26 6.78 5.97
C PRO A 217 -6.49 7.68 6.94
N MET A 218 -6.10 8.89 6.51
CA MET A 218 -5.44 9.87 7.38
C MET A 218 -6.32 10.31 8.55
N GLU A 219 -7.62 10.50 8.34
CA GLU A 219 -8.55 10.86 9.40
C GLU A 219 -8.71 9.71 10.40
N VAL A 220 -8.90 8.48 9.90
CA VAL A 220 -9.02 7.28 10.74
C VAL A 220 -7.75 7.08 11.58
N SER A 221 -6.57 7.26 10.97
CA SER A 221 -5.29 7.11 11.65
C SER A 221 -5.05 8.16 12.75
N HIS A 222 -5.42 9.43 12.51
CA HIS A 222 -5.14 10.53 13.44
C HIS A 222 -6.22 10.75 14.49
N GLN A 223 -7.49 10.51 14.15
CA GLN A 223 -8.64 10.80 15.02
C GLN A 223 -9.25 9.53 15.60
N GLY A 224 -8.78 8.36 15.16
CA GLY A 224 -9.45 7.11 15.42
C GLY A 224 -10.71 6.94 14.57
N GLY A 225 -11.25 5.74 14.56
CA GLY A 225 -12.44 5.43 13.82
C GLY A 225 -12.46 3.99 13.33
N ILE A 226 -13.50 3.67 12.60
CA ILE A 226 -13.65 2.38 11.96
C ILE A 226 -13.07 2.49 10.55
N PHE A 227 -12.11 1.63 10.24
CA PHE A 227 -11.60 1.47 8.89
C PHE A 227 -12.62 0.71 8.05
N ILE A 228 -12.99 1.29 6.93
CA ILE A 228 -13.92 0.72 5.98
C ILE A 228 -13.34 0.88 4.59
N THR A 229 -13.37 -0.18 3.79
CA THR A 229 -13.26 -0.08 2.34
C THR A 229 -14.19 -1.07 1.67
N ARG A 230 -14.68 -0.73 0.47
CA ARG A 230 -15.61 -1.56 -0.28
C ARG A 230 -15.44 -1.42 -1.78
N ARG A 231 -15.63 -2.54 -2.50
CA ARG A 231 -15.57 -2.58 -3.97
C ARG A 231 -16.62 -1.67 -4.58
N LEU A 232 -16.21 -0.90 -5.57
CA LEU A 232 -17.11 -0.11 -6.41
C LEU A 232 -17.73 -1.00 -7.51
N PRO A 233 -18.96 -0.69 -7.97
CA PRO A 233 -19.47 -1.25 -9.21
C PRO A 233 -18.57 -0.84 -10.39
N ASP A 234 -18.18 -1.80 -11.22
CA ASP A 234 -17.23 -1.59 -12.32
C ASP A 234 -17.78 -0.62 -13.39
N ASP A 235 -19.12 -0.56 -13.52
CA ASP A 235 -19.83 0.36 -14.41
C ASP A 235 -20.05 1.75 -13.81
N SER A 236 -19.65 2.00 -12.56
CA SER A 236 -19.73 3.34 -11.96
C SER A 236 -18.76 4.31 -12.63
N ALA A 237 -19.10 5.58 -12.66
CA ALA A 237 -18.23 6.63 -13.21
C ALA A 237 -16.91 6.71 -12.41
N GLU A 238 -17.01 6.56 -11.10
CA GLU A 238 -15.86 6.57 -10.20
C GLU A 238 -14.88 5.44 -10.50
N ALA A 239 -15.38 4.19 -10.59
CA ALA A 239 -14.53 3.05 -10.89
C ALA A 239 -13.82 3.21 -12.23
N ARG A 240 -14.56 3.56 -13.28
CA ARG A 240 -13.97 3.80 -14.62
C ARG A 240 -12.88 4.88 -14.60
N ALA A 241 -13.11 5.98 -13.87
CA ALA A 241 -12.15 7.07 -13.79
C ALA A 241 -10.84 6.63 -13.11
N VAL A 242 -10.92 6.03 -11.91
CA VAL A 242 -9.73 5.62 -11.15
C VAL A 242 -9.01 4.45 -11.81
N LEU A 243 -9.71 3.50 -12.42
CA LEU A 243 -9.10 2.39 -13.18
C LEU A 243 -8.33 2.88 -14.40
N ALA A 244 -8.87 3.87 -15.14
CA ALA A 244 -8.18 4.46 -16.29
C ALA A 244 -6.91 5.23 -15.86
N MET A 245 -7.00 6.01 -14.77
CA MET A 245 -5.85 6.73 -14.22
C MET A 245 -4.79 5.77 -13.71
N ASN A 246 -5.19 4.70 -13.00
CA ASN A 246 -4.30 3.69 -12.48
C ASN A 246 -3.53 2.98 -13.61
N ARG A 247 -4.20 2.60 -14.70
CA ARG A 247 -3.54 1.99 -15.86
C ARG A 247 -2.44 2.91 -16.40
N THR A 248 -2.75 4.18 -16.64
CA THR A 248 -1.76 5.17 -17.11
C THR A 248 -0.58 5.29 -16.16
N LEU A 249 -0.84 5.28 -14.84
CA LEU A 249 0.20 5.35 -13.83
C LEU A 249 1.09 4.12 -13.85
N GLN A 250 0.53 2.91 -13.73
CA GLN A 250 1.32 1.68 -13.61
C GLN A 250 2.22 1.46 -14.83
N GLU A 251 1.69 1.67 -16.03
CA GLU A 251 2.44 1.59 -17.29
C GLU A 251 3.55 2.65 -17.35
N GLY A 252 3.26 3.90 -16.97
CA GLY A 252 4.20 5.02 -17.04
C GLY A 252 5.21 5.10 -15.89
N LEU A 253 4.90 4.55 -14.71
CA LEU A 253 5.84 4.45 -13.60
C LEU A 253 6.88 3.35 -13.84
N GLY A 254 6.58 2.38 -14.71
CA GLY A 254 7.52 1.37 -15.15
C GLY A 254 7.53 0.11 -14.28
N LEU A 255 6.44 -0.23 -13.61
CA LEU A 255 6.28 -1.54 -12.98
C LEU A 255 6.14 -2.60 -14.07
N ARG A 256 7.12 -3.48 -14.20
CA ARG A 256 7.13 -4.54 -15.22
C ARG A 256 6.37 -5.77 -14.78
N ARG A 257 6.48 -6.12 -13.49
CA ARG A 257 5.80 -7.26 -12.86
C ARG A 257 5.63 -7.02 -11.37
N GLY A 258 4.54 -7.51 -10.81
CA GLY A 258 4.22 -7.40 -9.40
C GLY A 258 2.79 -6.95 -9.16
N VAL A 259 2.56 -6.40 -8.00
CA VAL A 259 1.27 -5.85 -7.57
C VAL A 259 1.42 -4.40 -7.16
N SER A 260 0.32 -3.66 -7.20
CA SER A 260 0.32 -2.28 -6.71
C SER A 260 -0.95 -1.96 -5.95
N HIS A 261 -0.82 -1.04 -5.00
CA HIS A 261 -1.91 -0.39 -4.30
C HIS A 261 -1.80 1.11 -4.55
N THR A 262 -2.82 1.71 -5.18
CA THR A 262 -2.79 3.10 -5.66
C THR A 262 -3.97 3.88 -5.13
N GLU A 263 -3.73 5.04 -4.54
CA GLU A 263 -4.76 5.88 -3.93
C GLU A 263 -5.04 7.14 -4.74
N PHE A 264 -6.31 7.55 -4.74
CA PHE A 264 -6.84 8.72 -5.42
C PHE A 264 -7.77 9.49 -4.49
N ILE A 265 -7.80 10.83 -4.62
CA ILE A 265 -8.78 11.68 -3.95
C ILE A 265 -9.74 12.24 -4.99
N ARG A 266 -11.05 12.11 -4.74
CA ARG A 266 -12.07 12.86 -5.47
C ARG A 266 -12.30 14.20 -4.78
N GLN A 267 -11.95 15.29 -5.46
CA GLN A 267 -12.09 16.64 -4.91
C GLN A 267 -13.55 16.99 -4.63
N ALA A 268 -13.87 17.41 -3.41
CA ALA A 268 -15.18 17.90 -3.06
C ALA A 268 -15.49 19.23 -3.81
N GLY A 269 -16.68 19.33 -4.40
CA GLY A 269 -17.21 20.59 -4.98
C GLY A 269 -16.66 21.01 -6.35
N ARG A 270 -15.83 20.21 -7.01
CA ARG A 270 -15.36 20.46 -8.38
C ARG A 270 -15.89 19.42 -9.37
N ALA A 271 -17.11 19.60 -9.82
CA ALA A 271 -17.51 19.02 -11.10
C ALA A 271 -16.76 19.76 -12.22
N GLY A 272 -15.83 19.10 -12.92
CA GLY A 272 -15.12 19.69 -14.07
C GLY A 272 -13.83 20.47 -13.78
N GLY A 273 -13.20 20.32 -12.59
CA GLY A 273 -11.83 20.82 -12.34
C GLY A 273 -10.77 20.02 -13.09
N ALA A 274 -9.52 20.50 -13.15
CA ALA A 274 -8.40 19.97 -13.93
C ALA A 274 -8.01 18.52 -13.57
N GLY A 275 -8.88 17.58 -13.88
CA GLY A 275 -8.73 16.13 -13.70
C GLY A 275 -9.97 15.45 -14.24
N ARG A 276 -9.83 14.28 -14.84
CA ARG A 276 -10.99 13.49 -15.28
C ARG A 276 -11.89 13.24 -14.07
N ASP A 277 -13.11 13.74 -14.10
CA ASP A 277 -14.13 13.58 -13.06
C ASP A 277 -13.75 14.08 -11.64
N GLY A 278 -12.77 15.00 -11.52
CA GLY A 278 -12.36 15.61 -10.26
C GLY A 278 -11.44 14.74 -9.40
N PHE A 279 -10.87 13.65 -9.95
CA PHE A 279 -9.88 12.82 -9.25
C PHE A 279 -8.45 13.37 -9.39
N VAL A 280 -7.67 13.25 -8.33
CA VAL A 280 -6.23 13.45 -8.32
C VAL A 280 -5.53 12.22 -7.73
N PHE A 281 -4.35 11.90 -8.25
CA PHE A 281 -3.52 10.82 -7.73
C PHE A 281 -2.91 11.21 -6.39
N LEU A 282 -3.03 10.33 -5.38
CA LEU A 282 -2.50 10.55 -4.04
C LEU A 282 -1.17 9.83 -3.80
N GLU A 283 -1.12 8.52 -3.94
CA GLU A 283 0.11 7.73 -3.83
C GLU A 283 -0.04 6.34 -4.43
N THR A 284 1.07 5.66 -4.66
CA THR A 284 1.10 4.26 -5.10
C THR A 284 2.26 3.52 -4.45
N SER A 285 2.06 2.25 -4.18
CA SER A 285 3.07 1.34 -3.63
C SER A 285 3.18 0.09 -4.48
N ALA A 286 4.40 -0.41 -4.69
CA ALA A 286 4.65 -1.67 -5.42
C ALA A 286 4.52 -2.89 -4.48
N ARG A 287 3.39 -2.95 -3.79
CA ARG A 287 3.01 -4.03 -2.87
C ARG A 287 1.48 -4.10 -2.78
N VAL A 288 0.96 -5.12 -2.13
CA VAL A 288 -0.47 -5.26 -1.86
C VAL A 288 -0.99 -4.25 -0.83
N GLY A 289 -2.27 -3.94 -0.88
CA GLY A 289 -2.97 -3.16 0.14
C GLY A 289 -2.91 -3.81 1.52
N GLY A 290 -2.82 -3.00 2.57
CA GLY A 290 -2.86 -3.43 3.97
C GLY A 290 -4.29 -3.60 4.50
N ALA A 291 -4.43 -3.70 5.84
CA ALA A 291 -5.73 -3.69 6.54
C ALA A 291 -6.78 -4.66 5.95
N PHE A 292 -6.37 -5.88 5.59
CA PHE A 292 -7.21 -6.94 5.02
C PHE A 292 -7.84 -6.59 3.65
N ILE A 293 -7.25 -5.65 2.91
CA ILE A 293 -7.68 -5.32 1.54
C ILE A 293 -7.52 -6.54 0.63
N VAL A 294 -6.42 -7.30 0.74
CA VAL A 294 -6.22 -8.52 -0.07
C VAL A 294 -7.30 -9.55 0.20
N ASP A 295 -7.63 -9.78 1.49
CA ASP A 295 -8.67 -10.72 1.90
C ASP A 295 -10.05 -10.27 1.38
N THR A 296 -10.29 -8.95 1.34
CA THR A 296 -11.52 -8.38 0.80
C THR A 296 -11.61 -8.59 -0.72
N ILE A 297 -10.50 -8.41 -1.45
CA ILE A 297 -10.40 -8.68 -2.88
C ILE A 297 -10.62 -10.18 -3.15
N GLU A 298 -9.98 -11.05 -2.37
CA GLU A 298 -10.16 -12.50 -2.50
C GLU A 298 -11.62 -12.91 -2.21
N ALA A 299 -12.25 -12.32 -1.21
CA ALA A 299 -13.67 -12.55 -0.94
C ALA A 299 -14.56 -12.16 -2.13
N ALA A 300 -14.31 -11.01 -2.76
CA ALA A 300 -15.06 -10.54 -3.93
C ALA A 300 -14.79 -11.40 -5.17
N THR A 301 -13.53 -11.68 -5.46
CA THR A 301 -13.12 -12.20 -6.77
C THR A 301 -12.59 -13.63 -6.76
N GLY A 302 -12.14 -14.12 -5.62
CA GLY A 302 -11.38 -15.38 -5.52
C GLY A 302 -9.91 -15.22 -5.85
N THR A 303 -9.45 -14.01 -6.22
CA THR A 303 -8.06 -13.71 -6.56
C THR A 303 -7.31 -13.22 -5.33
N ASN A 304 -6.31 -13.95 -4.89
CA ASN A 304 -5.43 -13.53 -3.80
C ASN A 304 -4.17 -12.86 -4.37
N LEU A 305 -4.02 -11.57 -4.17
CA LEU A 305 -2.92 -10.79 -4.76
C LEU A 305 -1.53 -11.23 -4.31
N TRP A 306 -1.37 -11.76 -3.09
CA TRP A 306 -0.10 -12.32 -2.62
C TRP A 306 0.31 -13.56 -3.44
N ARG A 307 -0.63 -14.48 -3.66
CA ARG A 307 -0.39 -15.71 -4.42
C ARG A 307 -0.12 -15.40 -5.88
N GLU A 308 -0.91 -14.51 -6.47
CA GLU A 308 -0.70 -14.12 -7.87
C GLU A 308 0.64 -13.38 -8.06
N TRP A 309 1.04 -12.54 -7.10
CA TRP A 309 2.36 -11.92 -7.12
C TRP A 309 3.50 -12.94 -7.08
N ALA A 310 3.41 -13.96 -6.22
CA ALA A 310 4.39 -15.05 -6.19
C ALA A 310 4.50 -15.75 -7.55
N LYS A 311 3.38 -16.11 -8.18
CA LYS A 311 3.36 -16.74 -9.52
C LYS A 311 4.02 -15.86 -10.57
N ILE A 312 3.74 -14.56 -10.55
CA ILE A 312 4.34 -13.58 -11.48
C ILE A 312 5.85 -13.45 -11.27
N GLU A 313 6.32 -13.38 -10.04
CA GLU A 313 7.76 -13.33 -9.75
C GLU A 313 8.46 -14.61 -10.20
N ILE A 314 7.84 -15.76 -10.02
CA ILE A 314 8.35 -17.06 -10.49
C ILE A 314 8.40 -17.09 -12.03
N ALA A 315 7.33 -16.69 -12.72
CA ALA A 315 7.28 -16.64 -14.17
C ALA A 315 8.35 -15.69 -14.76
N GLY A 316 8.62 -14.59 -14.09
CA GLY A 316 9.57 -13.57 -14.59
C GLY A 316 9.11 -12.93 -15.88
N GLU A 317 10.06 -12.45 -16.70
CA GLU A 317 9.75 -11.81 -17.99
C GLU A 317 9.51 -12.83 -19.11
N ASP A 318 10.17 -14.00 -19.04
CA ASP A 318 10.21 -14.99 -20.12
C ASP A 318 9.19 -16.13 -19.92
N GLY A 319 8.71 -16.34 -18.70
CA GLY A 319 7.75 -17.39 -18.37
C GLY A 319 6.33 -17.08 -18.84
N ALA A 320 5.42 -18.01 -18.60
CA ALA A 320 3.99 -17.85 -18.85
C ALA A 320 3.25 -17.55 -17.54
N TYR A 321 2.36 -16.59 -17.59
CA TYR A 321 1.38 -16.30 -16.54
C TYR A 321 0.03 -16.03 -17.20
N ALA A 322 -1.01 -16.59 -16.61
CA ALA A 322 -2.39 -16.28 -16.98
C ALA A 322 -3.19 -16.06 -15.69
N LEU A 323 -3.89 -14.93 -15.63
CA LEU A 323 -4.80 -14.67 -14.52
C LEU A 323 -5.87 -15.76 -14.48
N PRO A 324 -6.11 -16.42 -13.33
CA PRO A 324 -7.16 -17.41 -13.22
C PRO A 324 -8.55 -16.76 -13.36
N PRO A 325 -9.57 -17.55 -13.78
CA PRO A 325 -10.95 -17.08 -13.74
C PRO A 325 -11.33 -16.57 -12.36
N HIS A 326 -12.05 -15.46 -12.30
CA HIS A 326 -12.45 -14.83 -11.04
C HIS A 326 -13.95 -14.55 -11.01
N ARG A 327 -14.49 -14.37 -9.80
CA ARG A 327 -15.88 -13.95 -9.57
C ARG A 327 -15.99 -12.43 -9.68
N ASP A 328 -17.22 -11.95 -9.81
CA ASP A 328 -17.57 -10.54 -9.85
C ASP A 328 -18.51 -10.13 -8.70
N ASP A 329 -18.33 -10.76 -7.53
CA ASP A 329 -19.08 -10.36 -6.33
C ASP A 329 -18.54 -9.04 -5.77
N TYR A 330 -19.35 -8.37 -4.97
CA TYR A 330 -18.96 -7.21 -4.19
C TYR A 330 -18.55 -7.65 -2.80
N ALA A 331 -17.55 -6.96 -2.23
CA ALA A 331 -17.13 -7.17 -0.87
C ALA A 331 -16.69 -5.86 -0.22
N GLY A 332 -16.72 -5.86 1.09
CA GLY A 332 -16.19 -4.76 1.90
C GLY A 332 -15.74 -5.24 3.26
N VAL A 333 -14.85 -4.50 3.87
CA VAL A 333 -14.32 -4.75 5.21
C VAL A 333 -14.71 -3.64 6.17
N VAL A 334 -15.09 -4.03 7.38
CA VAL A 334 -15.23 -3.17 8.56
C VAL A 334 -14.23 -3.64 9.59
N LEU A 335 -13.31 -2.77 10.02
CA LEU A 335 -12.22 -3.10 10.93
C LEU A 335 -12.03 -1.98 11.95
N THR A 336 -11.82 -2.33 13.21
CA THR A 336 -11.49 -1.37 14.27
C THR A 336 -10.52 -1.98 15.29
N LEU A 337 -9.81 -1.10 16.01
CA LEU A 337 -9.19 -1.49 17.26
C LEU A 337 -10.29 -1.80 18.27
N ALA A 338 -10.11 -2.84 19.05
CA ALA A 338 -11.06 -3.29 20.06
C ALA A 338 -10.52 -3.09 21.47
N ARG A 339 -11.43 -2.79 22.39
CA ARG A 339 -11.13 -2.74 23.83
C ARG A 339 -10.78 -4.12 24.41
N GLN A 340 -11.33 -5.16 23.79
CA GLN A 340 -11.14 -6.57 24.17
C GLN A 340 -9.91 -7.14 23.42
N GLU A 341 -9.11 -7.93 24.12
CA GLU A 341 -8.02 -8.68 23.51
C GLU A 341 -8.53 -9.65 22.45
N ALA A 342 -9.55 -10.44 22.79
CA ALA A 342 -10.24 -11.34 21.89
C ALA A 342 -11.71 -10.94 21.72
N PRO A 343 -12.07 -10.06 20.75
CA PRO A 343 -13.43 -9.60 20.55
C PRO A 343 -14.39 -10.73 20.16
N ASP A 344 -15.53 -10.84 20.87
CA ASP A 344 -16.57 -11.79 20.51
C ASP A 344 -17.49 -11.21 19.42
N MET A 345 -17.41 -11.78 18.22
CA MET A 345 -18.24 -11.41 17.07
C MET A 345 -19.32 -12.47 16.77
N SER A 346 -19.67 -13.33 17.72
CA SER A 346 -20.67 -14.40 17.52
C SER A 346 -22.07 -13.88 17.24
N SER A 347 -22.40 -12.67 17.74
CA SER A 347 -23.70 -12.01 17.52
C SER A 347 -23.87 -11.43 16.10
N TYR A 348 -22.83 -11.46 15.27
CA TYR A 348 -22.87 -11.04 13.87
C TYR A 348 -23.10 -12.29 13.02
N THR A 349 -24.33 -12.50 12.53
CA THR A 349 -24.77 -13.81 12.00
C THR A 349 -25.23 -13.79 10.55
N ASP A 350 -25.11 -12.64 9.84
CA ASP A 350 -25.52 -12.55 8.44
C ASP A 350 -24.75 -13.54 7.56
N ALA A 351 -25.46 -14.15 6.61
CA ALA A 351 -24.90 -15.16 5.73
C ALA A 351 -23.81 -14.64 4.80
N GLU A 352 -23.80 -13.34 4.57
CA GLU A 352 -22.83 -12.64 3.73
C GLU A 352 -21.47 -12.43 4.41
N ILE A 353 -21.31 -12.77 5.69
CA ILE A 353 -20.00 -12.70 6.37
C ILE A 353 -19.07 -13.77 5.80
N ALA A 354 -18.15 -13.35 4.96
CA ALA A 354 -17.15 -14.20 4.35
C ALA A 354 -16.01 -14.53 5.31
N THR A 355 -15.59 -13.54 6.14
CA THR A 355 -14.47 -13.71 7.07
C THR A 355 -14.68 -12.91 8.34
N ARG A 356 -14.34 -13.53 9.48
CA ARG A 356 -14.15 -12.86 10.78
C ARG A 356 -12.67 -12.74 11.04
N ILE A 357 -12.19 -11.50 11.13
CA ILE A 357 -10.79 -11.20 11.37
C ILE A 357 -10.46 -11.54 12.83
N ARG A 358 -9.49 -12.43 13.01
CA ARG A 358 -9.00 -12.86 14.32
C ARG A 358 -7.60 -12.31 14.54
N LYS A 359 -7.51 -11.24 15.29
CA LYS A 359 -6.27 -10.61 15.68
C LYS A 359 -6.50 -9.92 17.03
N ASP A 360 -5.55 -10.04 17.93
CA ASP A 360 -5.63 -9.47 19.27
C ASP A 360 -5.91 -7.97 19.18
N PHE A 361 -6.83 -7.51 20.02
CA PHE A 361 -7.32 -6.13 20.08
C PHE A 361 -7.87 -5.57 18.76
N HIS A 362 -8.32 -6.44 17.85
CA HIS A 362 -8.98 -6.01 16.61
C HIS A 362 -10.30 -6.75 16.40
N ALA A 363 -11.35 -6.00 16.09
CA ALA A 363 -12.60 -6.55 15.60
C ALA A 363 -12.75 -6.22 14.10
N GLY A 364 -13.04 -7.23 13.28
CA GLY A 364 -13.18 -7.01 11.85
C GLY A 364 -14.01 -8.09 11.16
N LEU A 365 -14.79 -7.63 10.18
CA LEU A 365 -15.62 -8.50 9.34
C LEU A 365 -15.42 -8.13 7.88
N ILE A 366 -15.29 -9.15 7.02
CA ILE A 366 -15.38 -9.01 5.57
C ILE A 366 -16.73 -9.59 5.16
N VAL A 367 -17.54 -8.79 4.47
CA VAL A 367 -18.83 -9.18 3.90
C VAL A 367 -18.73 -9.29 2.39
N ARG A 368 -19.50 -10.21 1.81
CA ARG A 368 -19.57 -10.45 0.36
C ARG A 368 -20.99 -10.68 -0.08
N SER A 369 -21.38 -10.07 -1.20
CA SER A 369 -22.68 -10.31 -1.86
C SER A 369 -22.55 -10.07 -3.37
N PRO A 370 -23.34 -10.72 -4.23
CA PRO A 370 -23.48 -10.33 -5.63
C PRO A 370 -24.20 -8.97 -5.78
N ASP A 371 -24.89 -8.49 -4.74
CA ASP A 371 -25.56 -7.19 -4.70
C ASP A 371 -24.71 -6.15 -3.95
N PRO A 372 -24.23 -5.09 -4.63
CA PRO A 372 -23.45 -4.03 -3.99
C PRO A 372 -24.23 -3.29 -2.91
N GLN A 373 -25.56 -3.13 -3.08
CA GLN A 373 -26.39 -2.43 -2.09
C GLN A 373 -26.46 -3.22 -0.76
N ARG A 374 -26.47 -4.55 -0.83
CA ARG A 374 -26.43 -5.39 0.37
C ARG A 374 -25.11 -5.23 1.13
N VAL A 375 -23.98 -5.13 0.42
CA VAL A 375 -22.67 -4.87 1.03
C VAL A 375 -22.67 -3.50 1.72
N GLU A 376 -23.17 -2.44 1.07
CA GLU A 376 -23.27 -1.09 1.66
C GLU A 376 -24.13 -1.10 2.93
N THR A 377 -25.28 -1.77 2.90
CA THR A 377 -26.18 -1.87 4.05
C THR A 377 -25.49 -2.53 5.25
N LEU A 378 -24.85 -3.69 5.02
CA LEU A 378 -24.15 -4.41 6.09
C LEU A 378 -22.97 -3.62 6.66
N ILE A 379 -22.21 -2.95 5.81
CA ILE A 379 -21.10 -2.09 6.26
C ILE A 379 -21.60 -0.95 7.15
N ALA A 380 -22.70 -0.29 6.77
CA ALA A 380 -23.28 0.78 7.55
C ALA A 380 -23.77 0.27 8.92
N GLU A 381 -24.54 -0.83 8.95
CA GLU A 381 -25.04 -1.44 10.18
C GLU A 381 -23.91 -1.92 11.10
N TYR A 382 -22.88 -2.57 10.53
CA TYR A 382 -21.75 -3.07 11.31
C TYR A 382 -20.85 -1.94 11.82
N SER A 383 -20.70 -0.87 11.05
CA SER A 383 -19.98 0.31 11.51
C SER A 383 -20.60 0.90 12.78
N GLU A 384 -21.92 1.09 12.82
CA GLU A 384 -22.61 1.58 14.00
C GLU A 384 -22.47 0.61 15.19
N ARG A 385 -22.65 -0.70 14.95
CA ARG A 385 -22.48 -1.71 15.99
C ARG A 385 -21.08 -1.77 16.54
N PHE A 386 -20.05 -1.66 15.69
CA PHE A 386 -18.63 -1.71 16.06
C PHE A 386 -18.23 -0.54 16.97
N TYR A 387 -18.78 0.66 16.74
CA TYR A 387 -18.57 1.78 17.66
C TYR A 387 -19.07 1.46 19.08
N ARG A 388 -20.22 0.82 19.20
CA ARG A 388 -20.80 0.44 20.48
C ARG A 388 -20.07 -0.75 21.12
N ASP A 389 -19.83 -1.80 20.34
CA ASP A 389 -19.43 -3.11 20.85
C ASP A 389 -17.91 -3.21 21.10
N PHE A 390 -17.09 -2.59 20.26
CA PHE A 390 -15.65 -2.82 20.24
C PHE A 390 -14.78 -1.57 20.34
N PHE A 391 -15.14 -0.52 19.65
CA PHE A 391 -14.27 0.61 19.30
C PHE A 391 -13.38 1.08 20.44
N ALA A 392 -12.08 1.16 20.13
CA ALA A 392 -11.04 1.77 20.96
C ALA A 392 -10.18 2.71 20.11
N THR A 393 -9.53 3.66 20.75
CA THR A 393 -8.53 4.54 20.14
C THR A 393 -7.20 4.40 20.84
N VAL A 394 -6.13 4.46 20.08
CA VAL A 394 -4.77 4.65 20.57
C VAL A 394 -4.18 5.86 19.89
N PRO A 395 -3.25 6.60 20.54
CA PRO A 395 -2.52 7.66 19.84
C PRO A 395 -1.88 7.13 18.57
N PRO A 396 -1.83 7.93 17.49
CA PRO A 396 -1.13 7.52 16.28
C PRO A 396 0.33 7.21 16.61
N PRO A 397 0.91 6.15 16.06
CA PRO A 397 2.29 5.79 16.33
C PRO A 397 3.23 6.83 15.70
N ASP A 398 4.32 7.14 16.39
CA ASP A 398 5.39 8.03 15.87
C ASP A 398 6.16 7.40 14.70
N ARG A 399 6.02 6.08 14.53
CA ARG A 399 6.64 5.27 13.47
C ARG A 399 5.75 4.07 13.14
N PRO A 400 5.91 3.46 11.95
CA PRO A 400 5.15 2.26 11.59
C PRO A 400 5.29 1.17 12.64
N LEU A 401 4.17 0.52 12.97
CA LEU A 401 4.15 -0.67 13.83
C LEU A 401 4.70 -1.86 13.05
N GLU A 402 5.39 -2.73 13.76
CA GLU A 402 5.91 -4.00 13.23
C GLU A 402 4.83 -5.01 12.91
#